data_4ba8c77ded95d3d07acd1a166898993f
#
_entry.id   4ba8c77ded95d3d07acd1a166898993f
#
_cell.length_a   1.000
_cell.length_b   1.000
_cell.length_c   1.000
_cell.angle_alpha   90.00
_cell.angle_beta   90.00
_cell.angle_gamma   90.00
#
_symmetry.space_group_name_H-M   'P 1'
#
loop_
_entity.id
_entity.type
_entity.pdbx_description
1 polymer ?
#
loop_
_entity_poly.entity_id
_entity_poly.type
_entity_poly.pdbx_seq_one_letter_code
_entity_poly.pdbx_strand_id
1 'polypeptide(L)'
;MKAPTLRGPFDPGGQPSLTIDNHLHLSLFAWNVSSGLSASKAVLSDVERHRDFWKWPNASKLIRAIEDAGFDSQLQYGMWSGYGGETGWNDAGLDFATAATASAAVTERIGIYSTIHVGYNVSPLFLAKLFSDIDHVSGGRLGVNVVAGQNAVDYAQFGLVGPPTQEIRYAIADEMTTALKLLWTSDEPVDFEGEHFQMYGAQVNPRATSRPRPLLICAASSDIGLDYATRQCDALFVTADDNSVAGYQKKAAKIHAMAAEHGRQVRIAAMCYVVMEESDAKARETTEWMRREIDRGAIETWLTRSGHILNSEVQRVSEGVFGDARASSGVMEDPYLGIGKEHYESLGMGMGAYKLFGSYESIADQLIALYEAGVGQFALSFFDPQRGIQQMRDHVLPILRERGYNRILA
;
A
#
# COMPACT_ATOMS: atom_id res chain seq x y z
N MET A 1 30.35 12.56 4.63
CA MET A 1 30.22 12.23 3.19
C MET A 1 29.07 13.11 2.69
N LYS A 2 29.27 13.98 1.69
CA LYS A 2 28.11 14.65 1.10
C LYS A 2 27.13 13.60 0.63
N ALA A 3 25.83 13.82 0.88
CA ALA A 3 24.81 12.96 0.30
C ALA A 3 25.12 12.82 -1.19
N PRO A 4 25.23 11.60 -1.73
CA PRO A 4 25.49 11.44 -3.14
C PRO A 4 24.34 12.13 -3.88
N THR A 5 24.63 13.01 -4.82
CA THR A 5 23.65 13.55 -5.75
C THR A 5 23.26 12.37 -6.66
N LEU A 6 22.30 11.58 -6.22
CA LEU A 6 21.99 10.29 -6.84
C LEU A 6 21.21 10.52 -8.12
N ARG A 7 21.91 10.42 -9.25
CA ARG A 7 21.30 10.27 -10.58
C ARG A 7 21.14 8.81 -11.01
N GLY A 8 21.45 7.86 -10.14
CA GLY A 8 21.43 6.44 -10.39
C GLY A 8 21.02 5.61 -9.18
N PRO A 9 20.92 4.29 -9.32
CA PRO A 9 20.56 3.40 -8.24
C PRO A 9 21.61 3.42 -7.14
N PHE A 10 21.15 3.29 -5.90
CA PHE A 10 22.01 3.19 -4.74
C PHE A 10 21.65 1.94 -3.94
N ASP A 11 22.40 0.88 -4.11
CA ASP A 11 22.20 -0.40 -3.44
C ASP A 11 23.49 -0.95 -2.84
N PRO A 12 23.94 -0.41 -1.70
CA PRO A 12 25.06 -0.98 -0.96
C PRO A 12 24.77 -2.44 -0.63
N GLY A 13 25.68 -3.35 -1.04
CA GLY A 13 25.50 -4.78 -0.84
C GLY A 13 24.55 -5.48 -1.83
N GLY A 14 23.96 -4.76 -2.79
CA GLY A 14 23.07 -5.30 -3.81
C GLY A 14 21.57 -5.19 -3.48
N GLN A 15 20.73 -5.73 -4.36
CA GLN A 15 19.29 -5.85 -4.16
C GLN A 15 18.91 -7.14 -3.41
N PRO A 16 17.86 -7.14 -2.57
CA PRO A 16 17.24 -8.36 -2.08
C PRO A 16 16.67 -9.21 -3.23
N SER A 17 16.67 -10.54 -3.06
CA SER A 17 16.03 -11.44 -4.04
C SER A 17 14.52 -11.23 -4.08
N LEU A 18 13.94 -11.12 -5.28
CA LEU A 18 12.56 -10.74 -5.48
C LEU A 18 11.68 -11.85 -6.08
N THR A 19 12.27 -12.83 -6.74
CA THR A 19 11.51 -13.73 -7.62
C THR A 19 11.49 -15.16 -7.11
N ILE A 20 10.28 -15.72 -7.11
CA ILE A 20 10.03 -17.16 -7.08
C ILE A 20 9.29 -17.46 -8.37
N ASP A 21 9.87 -18.30 -9.23
CA ASP A 21 9.28 -18.66 -10.52
C ASP A 21 7.92 -19.35 -10.35
N ASN A 22 6.96 -18.98 -11.18
CA ASN A 22 5.58 -19.50 -11.17
C ASN A 22 4.91 -19.40 -9.81
N HIS A 23 5.11 -18.28 -9.11
CA HIS A 23 4.49 -18.04 -7.82
C HIS A 23 3.89 -16.64 -7.75
N LEU A 24 2.57 -16.58 -7.56
CA LEU A 24 1.85 -15.34 -7.29
C LEU A 24 2.06 -14.97 -5.83
N HIS A 25 2.76 -13.86 -5.56
CA HIS A 25 2.95 -13.38 -4.20
C HIS A 25 1.67 -12.73 -3.67
N LEU A 26 1.02 -13.36 -2.70
CA LEU A 26 -0.25 -12.90 -2.13
C LEU A 26 -0.03 -12.21 -0.79
N SER A 27 -0.53 -10.99 -0.67
CA SER A 27 -0.46 -10.19 0.55
C SER A 27 -1.85 -9.83 1.06
N LEU A 28 -2.11 -9.96 2.36
CA LEU A 28 -3.30 -9.33 2.95
C LEU A 28 -3.04 -7.84 3.12
N PHE A 29 -3.89 -6.99 2.54
CA PHE A 29 -3.72 -5.54 2.55
C PHE A 29 -4.82 -4.80 3.31
N ALA A 30 -4.47 -3.66 3.92
CA ALA A 30 -5.37 -2.76 4.65
C ALA A 30 -6.14 -3.41 5.79
N TRP A 31 -5.58 -4.48 6.38
CA TRP A 31 -6.14 -5.20 7.51
C TRP A 31 -6.06 -4.43 8.83
N ASN A 32 -5.21 -3.42 8.88
CA ASN A 32 -4.89 -2.63 10.07
C ASN A 32 -5.74 -1.35 10.24
N VAL A 33 -6.72 -1.11 9.35
CA VAL A 33 -7.55 0.09 9.35
C VAL A 33 -9.03 -0.25 9.27
N SER A 34 -9.88 0.63 9.83
CA SER A 34 -11.33 0.45 9.80
C SER A 34 -11.88 0.43 8.38
N SER A 35 -12.77 -0.52 8.09
CA SER A 35 -13.41 -0.74 6.78
C SER A 35 -12.42 -1.11 5.64
N GLY A 36 -11.12 -1.24 5.90
CA GLY A 36 -10.13 -1.54 4.86
C GLY A 36 -10.23 -0.61 3.65
N LEU A 37 -10.39 -1.15 2.46
CA LEU A 37 -10.55 -0.36 1.24
C LEU A 37 -12.02 -0.05 0.89
N SER A 38 -13.01 -0.41 1.72
CA SER A 38 -14.43 -0.23 1.40
C SER A 38 -15.01 1.03 2.03
N ALA A 39 -15.51 1.93 1.20
CA ALA A 39 -16.36 3.03 1.61
C ALA A 39 -17.87 2.73 1.35
N SER A 40 -18.29 1.50 1.44
CA SER A 40 -19.68 1.10 1.35
C SER A 40 -20.30 0.92 2.75
N LYS A 41 -21.47 1.49 3.00
CA LYS A 41 -22.23 1.29 4.24
C LYS A 41 -22.65 -0.17 4.47
N ALA A 42 -22.50 -1.02 3.45
CA ALA A 42 -22.60 -2.46 3.60
C ALA A 42 -21.71 -3.02 4.73
N VAL A 43 -20.57 -2.36 5.05
CA VAL A 43 -19.70 -2.74 6.18
C VAL A 43 -20.40 -2.63 7.54
N LEU A 44 -21.49 -1.87 7.64
CA LEU A 44 -22.27 -1.70 8.84
C LEU A 44 -23.23 -2.88 9.09
N SER A 45 -23.41 -3.77 8.13
CA SER A 45 -24.25 -4.98 8.28
C SER A 45 -23.69 -5.96 9.33
N ASP A 46 -22.37 -5.99 9.50
CA ASP A 46 -21.66 -6.68 10.58
C ASP A 46 -20.38 -5.88 10.92
N VAL A 47 -20.53 -4.97 11.85
CA VAL A 47 -19.47 -4.00 12.21
C VAL A 47 -18.19 -4.68 12.67
N GLU A 48 -18.28 -5.77 13.43
CA GLU A 48 -17.10 -6.48 13.94
C GLU A 48 -16.30 -7.14 12.81
N ARG A 49 -16.97 -7.75 11.84
CA ARG A 49 -16.34 -8.48 10.75
C ARG A 49 -15.92 -7.61 9.58
N HIS A 50 -16.72 -6.58 9.23
CA HIS A 50 -16.54 -5.83 8.00
C HIS A 50 -15.89 -4.46 8.20
N ARG A 51 -15.98 -3.88 9.43
CA ARG A 51 -15.39 -2.57 9.74
C ARG A 51 -14.28 -2.66 10.78
N ASP A 52 -14.53 -3.35 11.92
CA ASP A 52 -13.68 -3.32 13.11
C ASP A 52 -12.69 -4.50 13.19
N PHE A 53 -12.45 -5.21 12.09
CA PHE A 53 -11.49 -6.30 12.00
C PHE A 53 -10.04 -5.88 12.30
N TRP A 54 -9.72 -4.57 12.18
CA TRP A 54 -8.42 -4.00 12.51
C TRP A 54 -8.08 -4.04 14.01
N LYS A 55 -9.09 -4.14 14.88
CA LYS A 55 -8.88 -4.25 16.33
C LYS A 55 -8.05 -5.49 16.63
N TRP A 56 -7.00 -5.32 17.44
CA TRP A 56 -5.97 -6.34 17.59
C TRP A 56 -6.47 -7.76 17.90
N PRO A 57 -7.49 -7.98 18.78
CA PRO A 57 -8.03 -9.33 18.99
C PRO A 57 -8.55 -10.03 17.74
N ASN A 58 -9.07 -9.27 16.75
CA ASN A 58 -9.53 -9.77 15.47
C ASN A 58 -8.38 -9.79 14.44
N ALA A 59 -7.63 -8.70 14.34
CA ALA A 59 -6.50 -8.57 13.44
C ALA A 59 -5.45 -9.68 13.63
N SER A 60 -5.13 -10.04 14.89
CA SER A 60 -4.18 -11.12 15.18
C SER A 60 -4.65 -12.48 14.68
N LYS A 61 -5.96 -12.73 14.66
CA LYS A 61 -6.54 -13.96 14.07
C LYS A 61 -6.41 -13.95 12.54
N LEU A 62 -6.67 -12.79 11.90
CA LEU A 62 -6.51 -12.65 10.45
C LEU A 62 -5.06 -12.88 10.03
N ILE A 63 -4.10 -12.29 10.76
CA ILE A 63 -2.67 -12.42 10.45
C ILE A 63 -2.20 -13.88 10.57
N ARG A 64 -2.64 -14.63 11.58
CA ARG A 64 -2.36 -16.06 11.66
C ARG A 64 -3.07 -16.85 10.55
N ALA A 65 -4.34 -16.51 10.28
CA ALA A 65 -5.12 -17.19 9.25
C ALA A 65 -4.52 -17.09 7.85
N ILE A 66 -3.91 -15.93 7.48
CA ILE A 66 -3.22 -15.81 6.19
C ILE A 66 -1.94 -16.66 6.13
N GLU A 67 -1.20 -16.74 7.23
CA GLU A 67 -0.02 -17.62 7.29
C GLU A 67 -0.42 -19.09 7.14
N ASP A 68 -1.47 -19.53 7.84
CA ASP A 68 -2.01 -20.88 7.74
C ASP A 68 -2.62 -21.18 6.36
N ALA A 69 -3.20 -20.18 5.69
CA ALA A 69 -3.73 -20.30 4.35
C ALA A 69 -2.65 -20.39 3.26
N GLY A 70 -1.43 -19.93 3.56
CA GLY A 70 -0.31 -19.93 2.59
C GLY A 70 -0.21 -18.63 1.80
N PHE A 71 -0.59 -17.51 2.38
CA PHE A 71 -0.21 -16.19 1.88
C PHE A 71 1.27 -15.94 2.15
N ASP A 72 1.88 -15.08 1.35
CA ASP A 72 3.31 -14.77 1.42
C ASP A 72 3.62 -13.63 2.38
N SER A 73 2.68 -12.71 2.58
CA SER A 73 2.91 -11.52 3.42
C SER A 73 1.61 -10.87 3.88
N GLN A 74 1.76 -9.99 4.85
CA GLN A 74 0.80 -8.92 5.14
C GLN A 74 1.38 -7.57 4.72
N LEU A 75 0.53 -6.62 4.32
CA LEU A 75 0.88 -5.25 4.04
C LEU A 75 -0.07 -4.30 4.75
N GLN A 76 0.48 -3.36 5.49
CA GLN A 76 -0.28 -2.35 6.21
C GLN A 76 -0.65 -1.20 5.29
N TYR A 77 -1.84 -0.65 5.50
CA TYR A 77 -2.21 0.65 4.97
C TYR A 77 -1.70 1.75 5.90
N GLY A 78 -0.90 2.67 5.37
CA GLY A 78 -0.40 3.81 6.14
C GLY A 78 -1.39 4.96 6.09
N MET A 79 -1.77 5.49 7.25
CA MET A 79 -2.61 6.66 7.37
C MET A 79 -2.51 7.29 8.75
N TRP A 80 -2.83 8.58 8.81
CA TRP A 80 -2.92 9.34 10.07
C TRP A 80 -4.31 9.93 10.27
N SER A 81 -5.03 10.23 9.19
CA SER A 81 -6.40 10.73 9.23
C SER A 81 -7.29 9.96 8.27
N GLY A 82 -8.41 9.47 8.76
CA GLY A 82 -9.39 8.75 7.96
C GLY A 82 -10.26 9.66 7.11
N TYR A 83 -11.25 9.07 6.47
CA TYR A 83 -12.11 9.76 5.51
C TYR A 83 -13.54 9.93 6.02
N GLY A 84 -13.83 9.49 7.25
CA GLY A 84 -15.11 9.70 7.91
C GLY A 84 -16.30 9.02 7.24
N GLY A 85 -17.37 9.79 7.08
CA GLY A 85 -18.65 9.29 6.62
C GLY A 85 -19.37 8.45 7.68
N GLU A 86 -20.50 7.83 7.30
CA GLU A 86 -21.24 6.91 8.17
C GLU A 86 -20.43 5.62 8.45
N THR A 87 -19.59 5.23 7.50
CA THR A 87 -18.72 4.04 7.62
C THR A 87 -17.56 4.25 8.60
N GLY A 88 -17.17 5.48 8.90
CA GLY A 88 -15.90 5.78 9.57
C GLY A 88 -14.72 5.25 8.78
N TRP A 89 -14.74 5.44 7.45
CA TRP A 89 -13.76 4.86 6.53
C TRP A 89 -12.35 5.30 6.86
N ASN A 90 -11.55 4.34 7.28
CA ASN A 90 -10.18 4.51 7.76
C ASN A 90 -10.01 5.49 8.94
N ASP A 91 -11.07 5.79 9.72
CA ASP A 91 -10.97 6.72 10.87
C ASP A 91 -10.15 6.18 12.04
N ALA A 92 -9.98 4.87 12.09
CA ALA A 92 -9.18 4.21 13.12
C ALA A 92 -8.31 3.11 12.52
N GLY A 93 -7.13 2.94 13.10
CA GLY A 93 -6.18 1.91 12.66
C GLY A 93 -5.00 1.78 13.60
N LEU A 94 -4.20 0.75 13.37
CA LEU A 94 -2.92 0.53 14.03
C LEU A 94 -1.81 1.19 13.22
N ASP A 95 -0.88 1.87 13.90
CA ASP A 95 0.26 2.49 13.26
C ASP A 95 1.24 1.46 12.66
N PHE A 96 2.07 1.93 11.77
CA PHE A 96 2.97 1.11 10.98
C PHE A 96 3.95 0.27 11.82
N ALA A 97 4.49 0.81 12.89
CA ALA A 97 5.50 0.14 13.70
C ALA A 97 4.89 -0.87 14.67
N THR A 98 3.85 -0.43 15.40
CA THR A 98 3.13 -1.28 16.36
C THR A 98 2.49 -2.47 15.69
N ALA A 99 1.79 -2.24 14.56
CA ALA A 99 1.15 -3.31 13.79
C ALA A 99 2.16 -4.30 13.20
N ALA A 100 3.31 -3.80 12.68
CA ALA A 100 4.37 -4.65 12.15
C ALA A 100 5.00 -5.52 13.24
N THR A 101 5.36 -4.91 14.38
CA THR A 101 5.95 -5.64 15.52
C THR A 101 4.99 -6.70 16.05
N ALA A 102 3.72 -6.34 16.24
CA ALA A 102 2.71 -7.27 16.73
C ALA A 102 2.47 -8.44 15.73
N SER A 103 2.44 -8.14 14.42
CA SER A 103 2.32 -9.18 13.38
C SER A 103 3.54 -10.10 13.36
N ALA A 104 4.75 -9.54 13.47
CA ALA A 104 5.99 -10.33 13.53
C ALA A 104 6.02 -11.30 14.71
N ALA A 105 5.49 -10.86 15.87
CA ALA A 105 5.47 -11.66 17.09
C ALA A 105 4.46 -12.82 17.08
N VAL A 106 3.47 -12.79 16.17
CA VAL A 106 2.42 -13.84 16.09
C VAL A 106 2.52 -14.72 14.85
N THR A 107 3.56 -14.54 14.03
CA THR A 107 3.82 -15.28 12.79
C THR A 107 5.27 -15.75 12.71
N GLU A 108 5.52 -16.78 11.88
CA GLU A 108 6.84 -17.39 11.73
C GLU A 108 7.41 -17.27 10.31
N ARG A 109 6.56 -17.21 9.27
CA ARG A 109 6.96 -17.35 7.87
C ARG A 109 6.66 -16.14 6.99
N ILE A 110 5.48 -15.55 7.14
CA ILE A 110 5.02 -14.48 6.22
C ILE A 110 5.86 -13.22 6.34
N GLY A 111 6.02 -12.53 5.21
CA GLY A 111 6.61 -11.19 5.15
C GLY A 111 5.78 -10.17 5.91
N ILE A 112 6.46 -9.28 6.63
CA ILE A 112 5.87 -8.22 7.44
C ILE A 112 6.11 -6.89 6.73
N TYR A 113 5.12 -6.41 5.97
CA TYR A 113 5.28 -5.20 5.17
C TYR A 113 4.60 -4.02 5.85
N SER A 114 5.42 -3.03 6.20
CA SER A 114 5.05 -1.84 6.96
C SER A 114 5.03 -0.62 6.05
N THR A 115 4.06 0.29 6.20
CA THR A 115 3.93 1.49 5.37
C THR A 115 4.24 2.76 6.16
N ILE A 116 5.22 3.54 5.72
CA ILE A 116 5.61 4.83 6.29
C ILE A 116 5.47 5.98 5.29
N HIS A 117 4.90 7.09 5.73
CA HIS A 117 4.92 8.36 5.00
C HIS A 117 6.13 9.19 5.44
N VAL A 118 7.09 9.37 4.54
CA VAL A 118 8.38 10.01 4.87
C VAL A 118 8.36 11.53 4.82
N GLY A 119 7.30 12.12 4.24
CA GLY A 119 7.16 13.56 4.12
C GLY A 119 6.86 14.31 5.42
N TYR A 120 6.61 13.61 6.54
CA TYR A 120 6.18 14.22 7.80
C TYR A 120 7.35 14.52 8.77
N ASN A 121 8.51 14.87 8.22
CA ASN A 121 9.70 15.27 8.98
C ASN A 121 10.19 14.23 10.00
N VAL A 122 10.13 12.96 9.64
CA VAL A 122 10.62 11.86 10.47
C VAL A 122 12.12 11.65 10.25
N SER A 123 12.88 11.47 11.34
CA SER A 123 14.34 11.24 11.26
C SER A 123 14.67 9.89 10.59
N PRO A 124 15.58 9.84 9.59
CA PRO A 124 16.06 8.60 9.01
C PRO A 124 16.69 7.64 10.03
N LEU A 125 17.45 8.16 10.99
CA LEU A 125 18.06 7.36 12.05
C LEU A 125 16.99 6.71 12.95
N PHE A 126 15.95 7.47 13.32
CA PHE A 126 14.84 6.92 14.10
C PHE A 126 14.13 5.79 13.35
N LEU A 127 13.81 6.00 12.08
CA LEU A 127 13.17 4.98 11.25
C LEU A 127 14.08 3.77 11.02
N ALA A 128 15.35 3.98 10.72
CA ALA A 128 16.30 2.89 10.52
C ALA A 128 16.42 2.00 11.76
N LYS A 129 16.48 2.62 12.95
CA LYS A 129 16.49 1.90 14.22
C LYS A 129 15.22 1.09 14.42
N LEU A 130 14.07 1.74 14.28
CA LEU A 130 12.77 1.12 14.47
C LEU A 130 12.55 -0.08 13.53
N PHE A 131 12.87 0.10 12.26
CA PHE A 131 12.76 -0.98 11.27
C PHE A 131 13.78 -2.09 11.49
N SER A 132 15.00 -1.78 11.94
CA SER A 132 15.96 -2.81 12.32
C SER A 132 15.47 -3.67 13.48
N ASP A 133 14.82 -3.06 14.48
CA ASP A 133 14.24 -3.79 15.60
C ASP A 133 13.08 -4.69 15.14
N ILE A 134 12.20 -4.20 14.28
CA ILE A 134 11.11 -5.00 13.69
C ILE A 134 11.68 -6.15 12.85
N ASP A 135 12.72 -5.89 12.06
CA ASP A 135 13.37 -6.89 11.22
C ASP A 135 14.05 -7.98 12.09
N HIS A 136 14.65 -7.56 13.21
CA HIS A 136 15.20 -8.50 14.17
C HIS A 136 14.11 -9.37 14.84
N VAL A 137 13.00 -8.76 15.29
CA VAL A 137 11.88 -9.49 15.90
C VAL A 137 11.23 -10.45 14.88
N SER A 138 11.16 -10.05 13.62
CA SER A 138 10.60 -10.89 12.56
C SER A 138 11.56 -11.97 12.02
N GLY A 139 12.85 -11.93 12.41
CA GLY A 139 13.85 -12.86 11.87
C GLY A 139 14.20 -12.59 10.40
N GLY A 140 14.16 -11.34 9.96
CA GLY A 140 14.54 -10.94 8.59
C GLY A 140 13.40 -10.97 7.58
N ARG A 141 12.15 -10.82 8.04
CA ARG A 141 10.94 -10.85 7.19
C ARG A 141 10.35 -9.47 6.88
N LEU A 142 11.06 -8.39 7.27
CA LEU A 142 10.56 -7.03 7.10
C LEU A 142 10.64 -6.55 5.64
N GLY A 143 9.57 -5.90 5.17
CA GLY A 143 9.55 -5.01 4.02
C GLY A 143 9.03 -3.63 4.42
N VAL A 144 9.55 -2.57 3.82
CA VAL A 144 9.17 -1.19 4.11
C VAL A 144 8.59 -0.53 2.87
N ASN A 145 7.32 -0.18 2.92
CA ASN A 145 6.65 0.60 1.88
C ASN A 145 6.84 2.09 2.17
N VAL A 146 7.69 2.73 1.38
CA VAL A 146 8.04 4.15 1.50
C VAL A 146 7.08 4.98 0.65
N VAL A 147 6.24 5.78 1.29
CA VAL A 147 5.27 6.66 0.63
C VAL A 147 5.69 8.11 0.83
N ALA A 148 5.74 8.86 -0.26
CA ALA A 148 6.16 10.27 -0.23
C ALA A 148 5.18 11.18 0.56
N GLY A 149 3.91 10.75 0.70
CA GLY A 149 2.86 11.51 1.39
C GLY A 149 2.28 12.64 0.54
N GLN A 150 0.98 12.87 0.64
CA GLN A 150 0.31 13.95 -0.10
C GLN A 150 -0.93 14.51 0.62
N ASN A 151 -1.32 13.96 1.76
CA ASN A 151 -2.53 14.38 2.47
C ASN A 151 -2.26 15.66 3.27
N ALA A 152 -2.87 16.77 2.87
CA ALA A 152 -2.68 18.06 3.52
C ALA A 152 -3.13 18.06 5.00
N VAL A 153 -4.15 17.28 5.36
CA VAL A 153 -4.61 17.16 6.75
C VAL A 153 -3.56 16.50 7.62
N ASP A 154 -2.89 15.45 7.11
CA ASP A 154 -1.81 14.81 7.84
C ASP A 154 -0.63 15.77 8.05
N TYR A 155 -0.22 16.53 7.00
CA TYR A 155 0.82 17.55 7.16
C TYR A 155 0.47 18.55 8.27
N ALA A 156 -0.76 19.04 8.30
CA ALA A 156 -1.21 19.99 9.33
C ALA A 156 -1.19 19.37 10.75
N GLN A 157 -1.56 18.09 10.91
CA GLN A 157 -1.47 17.37 12.18
C GLN A 157 -0.04 17.24 12.69
N PHE A 158 0.94 17.14 11.79
CA PHE A 158 2.37 17.17 12.14
C PHE A 158 2.95 18.58 12.30
N GLY A 159 2.11 19.63 12.26
CA GLY A 159 2.55 21.03 12.38
C GLY A 159 3.29 21.55 11.14
N LEU A 160 3.13 20.91 10.01
CA LEU A 160 3.76 21.25 8.73
C LEU A 160 2.79 22.03 7.84
N VAL A 161 3.33 22.92 7.01
CA VAL A 161 2.55 23.66 6.02
C VAL A 161 2.34 22.79 4.79
N GLY A 162 1.11 22.31 4.56
CA GLY A 162 0.63 21.57 3.39
C GLY A 162 1.64 20.56 2.78
N PRO A 163 1.25 19.73 1.86
CA PRO A 163 2.23 18.93 1.15
C PRO A 163 3.07 19.83 0.22
N PRO A 164 4.40 19.71 0.21
CA PRO A 164 5.24 20.39 -0.76
C PRO A 164 4.96 19.86 -2.19
N THR A 165 5.59 20.47 -3.19
CA THR A 165 5.46 19.99 -4.59
C THR A 165 5.87 18.53 -4.70
N GLN A 166 5.45 17.89 -5.78
CA GLN A 166 5.75 16.47 -6.00
C GLN A 166 7.26 16.23 -6.09
N GLU A 167 8.00 17.14 -6.72
CA GLU A 167 9.46 17.08 -6.85
C GLU A 167 10.13 17.08 -5.47
N ILE A 168 9.73 17.96 -4.58
CA ILE A 168 10.28 18.04 -3.22
C ILE A 168 9.94 16.78 -2.42
N ARG A 169 8.70 16.30 -2.52
CA ARG A 169 8.29 15.07 -1.81
C ARG A 169 9.11 13.86 -2.23
N TYR A 170 9.39 13.69 -3.53
CA TYR A 170 10.23 12.60 -4.00
C TYR A 170 11.71 12.83 -3.74
N ALA A 171 12.20 14.08 -3.67
CA ALA A 171 13.56 14.37 -3.21
C ALA A 171 13.74 13.97 -1.73
N ILE A 172 12.76 14.28 -0.87
CA ILE A 172 12.74 13.81 0.53
C ILE A 172 12.74 12.27 0.62
N ALA A 173 11.92 11.62 -0.20
CA ALA A 173 11.84 10.16 -0.23
C ALA A 173 13.15 9.52 -0.72
N ASP A 174 13.83 10.11 -1.69
CA ASP A 174 15.11 9.65 -2.23
C ASP A 174 16.24 9.76 -1.18
N GLU A 175 16.35 10.90 -0.51
CA GLU A 175 17.31 11.06 0.59
C GLU A 175 17.01 10.13 1.78
N MET A 176 15.75 10.02 2.18
CA MET A 176 15.32 9.08 3.23
C MET A 176 15.73 7.65 2.89
N THR A 177 15.39 7.20 1.70
CA THR A 177 15.67 5.83 1.27
C THR A 177 17.18 5.57 1.20
N THR A 178 17.95 6.53 0.72
CA THR A 178 19.42 6.47 0.67
C THR A 178 19.99 6.37 2.08
N ALA A 179 19.52 7.20 2.99
CA ALA A 179 19.96 7.19 4.40
C ALA A 179 19.62 5.86 5.09
N LEU A 180 18.42 5.32 4.88
CA LEU A 180 18.02 4.01 5.39
C LEU A 180 18.94 2.89 4.88
N LYS A 181 19.23 2.87 3.57
CA LYS A 181 20.13 1.87 2.97
C LYS A 181 21.53 1.96 3.58
N LEU A 182 22.09 3.16 3.74
CA LEU A 182 23.38 3.36 4.39
C LEU A 182 23.38 2.84 5.83
N LEU A 183 22.40 3.24 6.63
CA LEU A 183 22.31 2.86 8.04
C LEU A 183 22.13 1.35 8.25
N TRP A 184 21.47 0.65 7.33
CA TRP A 184 21.27 -0.80 7.40
C TRP A 184 22.47 -1.62 6.93
N THR A 185 23.29 -1.06 6.04
CA THR A 185 24.36 -1.81 5.38
C THR A 185 25.78 -1.42 5.79
N SER A 186 25.99 -0.22 6.38
CA SER A 186 27.32 0.23 6.79
C SER A 186 27.80 -0.48 8.05
N ASP A 187 29.07 -0.86 8.04
CA ASP A 187 29.79 -1.39 9.22
C ASP A 187 30.31 -0.27 10.12
N GLU A 188 30.51 0.92 9.59
CA GLU A 188 31.06 2.08 10.24
C GLU A 188 30.00 3.15 10.51
N PRO A 189 30.23 4.09 11.43
CA PRO A 189 29.36 5.25 11.62
C PRO A 189 29.13 6.03 10.31
N VAL A 190 27.92 6.46 10.08
CA VAL A 190 27.48 7.14 8.86
C VAL A 190 27.38 8.64 9.11
N ASP A 191 28.11 9.43 8.32
CA ASP A 191 27.84 10.85 8.14
C ASP A 191 27.03 11.03 6.86
N PHE A 192 25.92 11.74 6.93
CA PHE A 192 25.04 12.03 5.81
C PHE A 192 24.68 13.51 5.79
N GLU A 193 24.98 14.20 4.69
CA GLU A 193 24.70 15.61 4.48
C GLU A 193 23.85 15.78 3.22
N GLY A 194 22.54 15.69 3.39
CA GLY A 194 21.54 15.93 2.35
C GLY A 194 20.96 17.34 2.41
N GLU A 195 20.10 17.65 1.49
CA GLU A 195 19.31 18.89 1.49
C GLU A 195 18.22 18.84 2.56
N HIS A 196 17.63 17.67 2.78
CA HIS A 196 16.50 17.46 3.69
C HIS A 196 16.90 16.80 5.00
N PHE A 197 17.93 15.96 5.00
CA PHE A 197 18.38 15.24 6.20
C PHE A 197 19.88 15.40 6.43
N GLN A 198 20.26 15.51 7.70
CA GLN A 198 21.66 15.55 8.13
C GLN A 198 21.85 14.63 9.33
N MET A 199 22.90 13.81 9.33
CA MET A 199 23.28 12.90 10.40
C MET A 199 24.81 12.85 10.51
N TYR A 200 25.35 12.73 11.73
CA TYR A 200 26.78 12.65 11.99
C TYR A 200 27.08 11.50 12.96
N GLY A 201 27.98 10.61 12.57
CA GLY A 201 28.36 9.45 13.39
C GLY A 201 27.20 8.50 13.66
N ALA A 202 26.18 8.46 12.77
CA ALA A 202 24.96 7.72 13.00
C ALA A 202 25.19 6.20 12.86
N GLN A 203 24.67 5.42 13.81
CA GLN A 203 24.70 3.95 13.80
C GLN A 203 23.37 3.38 14.27
N VAL A 204 23.04 2.20 13.73
CA VAL A 204 21.87 1.42 14.14
C VAL A 204 22.32 0.08 14.73
N ASN A 205 21.94 -0.15 15.99
CA ASN A 205 22.20 -1.39 16.73
C ASN A 205 20.91 -1.85 17.44
N PRO A 206 20.46 -3.14 17.26
CA PRO A 206 21.03 -4.10 16.34
C PRO A 206 20.85 -3.66 14.90
N ARG A 207 21.69 -4.17 13.99
CA ARG A 207 21.49 -4.00 12.55
C ARG A 207 20.31 -4.85 12.07
N ALA A 208 19.77 -4.51 10.91
CA ALA A 208 18.79 -5.36 10.25
C ALA A 208 19.33 -6.79 10.04
N THR A 209 18.46 -7.77 10.21
CA THR A 209 18.76 -9.20 10.01
C THR A 209 18.74 -9.56 8.53
N SER A 210 17.85 -8.93 7.76
CA SER A 210 17.71 -9.10 6.31
C SER A 210 19.01 -8.79 5.56
N ARG A 211 19.31 -9.57 4.52
CA ARG A 211 20.50 -9.36 3.69
C ARG A 211 20.10 -9.17 2.21
N PRO A 212 20.67 -8.16 1.55
CA PRO A 212 21.60 -7.14 2.07
C PRO A 212 20.94 -6.16 3.04
N ARG A 213 19.61 -6.01 3.02
CA ARG A 213 18.77 -5.08 3.78
C ARG A 213 17.31 -5.49 3.73
N PRO A 214 16.42 -4.89 4.54
CA PRO A 214 14.98 -5.03 4.36
C PRO A 214 14.53 -4.63 2.95
N LEU A 215 13.49 -5.30 2.44
CA LEU A 215 12.90 -5.02 1.13
C LEU A 215 12.25 -3.64 1.14
N LEU A 216 12.44 -2.87 0.06
CA LEU A 216 11.85 -1.55 -0.11
C LEU A 216 10.73 -1.58 -1.16
N ILE A 217 9.58 -1.07 -0.79
CA ILE A 217 8.39 -0.98 -1.62
C ILE A 217 8.03 0.50 -1.77
N CYS A 218 7.44 0.89 -2.89
CA CYS A 218 6.88 2.23 -3.07
C CYS A 218 5.55 2.16 -3.82
N ALA A 219 4.62 3.03 -3.46
CA ALA A 219 3.41 3.28 -4.23
C ALA A 219 3.66 4.51 -5.13
N ALA A 220 3.67 4.32 -6.45
CA ALA A 220 3.94 5.37 -7.42
C ALA A 220 3.10 5.22 -8.69
N SER A 221 2.60 6.35 -9.21
CA SER A 221 1.85 6.40 -10.46
C SER A 221 2.37 7.46 -11.43
N SER A 222 2.94 8.56 -10.93
CA SER A 222 3.51 9.65 -11.73
C SER A 222 4.89 9.31 -12.26
N ASP A 223 5.32 9.96 -13.34
CA ASP A 223 6.63 9.70 -13.95
C ASP A 223 7.79 9.94 -12.97
N ILE A 224 7.75 11.02 -12.18
CA ILE A 224 8.77 11.27 -11.15
C ILE A 224 8.76 10.20 -10.05
N GLY A 225 7.58 9.71 -9.66
CA GLY A 225 7.46 8.63 -8.70
C GLY A 225 7.95 7.28 -9.25
N LEU A 226 7.69 6.99 -10.51
CA LEU A 226 8.20 5.80 -11.20
C LEU A 226 9.72 5.85 -11.34
N ASP A 227 10.29 7.01 -11.68
CA ASP A 227 11.75 7.22 -11.73
C ASP A 227 12.38 6.94 -10.37
N TYR A 228 11.88 7.58 -9.30
CA TYR A 228 12.34 7.32 -7.94
C TYR A 228 12.25 5.84 -7.58
N ALA A 229 11.10 5.22 -7.81
CA ALA A 229 10.83 3.86 -7.37
C ALA A 229 11.67 2.83 -8.13
N THR A 230 11.89 3.00 -9.43
CA THR A 230 12.75 2.11 -10.23
C THR A 230 14.23 2.23 -9.88
N ARG A 231 14.68 3.40 -9.42
CA ARG A 231 16.05 3.61 -8.93
C ARG A 231 16.27 3.10 -7.51
N GLN A 232 15.26 3.19 -6.62
CA GLN A 232 15.47 3.03 -5.19
C GLN A 232 14.74 1.83 -4.57
N CYS A 233 13.62 1.38 -5.14
CA CYS A 233 12.78 0.37 -4.53
C CYS A 233 12.84 -0.99 -5.24
N ASP A 234 12.45 -2.04 -4.52
CA ASP A 234 12.51 -3.43 -4.98
C ASP A 234 11.14 -3.92 -5.48
N ALA A 235 10.06 -3.31 -5.00
CA ALA A 235 8.70 -3.57 -5.48
C ALA A 235 7.92 -2.26 -5.61
N LEU A 236 7.02 -2.21 -6.60
CA LEU A 236 6.20 -1.05 -6.90
C LEU A 236 4.72 -1.41 -6.85
N PHE A 237 3.97 -0.72 -6.00
CA PHE A 237 2.53 -0.67 -6.07
C PHE A 237 2.09 0.25 -7.20
N VAL A 238 1.35 -0.30 -8.15
CA VAL A 238 0.87 0.45 -9.30
C VAL A 238 -0.63 0.21 -9.54
N THR A 239 -1.28 1.21 -10.12
CA THR A 239 -2.62 1.10 -10.70
C THR A 239 -2.49 1.35 -12.19
N ALA A 240 -3.10 0.51 -13.02
CA ALA A 240 -3.17 0.76 -14.46
C ALA A 240 -4.17 1.89 -14.75
N ASP A 241 -3.92 2.67 -15.79
CA ASP A 241 -4.69 3.89 -16.08
C ASP A 241 -6.17 3.58 -16.39
N ASP A 242 -6.42 2.44 -17.05
CA ASP A 242 -7.76 1.93 -17.37
C ASP A 242 -8.18 0.76 -16.46
N ASN A 243 -7.34 0.42 -15.48
CA ASN A 243 -7.54 -0.68 -14.53
C ASN A 243 -7.86 -2.04 -15.21
N SER A 244 -7.33 -2.26 -16.42
CA SER A 244 -7.47 -3.50 -17.20
C SER A 244 -6.20 -4.34 -17.16
N VAL A 245 -6.31 -5.64 -17.50
CA VAL A 245 -5.15 -6.55 -17.66
C VAL A 245 -4.16 -6.00 -18.69
N ALA A 246 -4.66 -5.49 -19.82
CA ALA A 246 -3.83 -4.89 -20.87
C ALA A 246 -3.11 -3.61 -20.38
N GLY A 247 -3.81 -2.79 -19.58
CA GLY A 247 -3.22 -1.62 -18.92
C GLY A 247 -2.10 -2.00 -17.96
N TYR A 248 -2.29 -3.04 -17.16
CA TYR A 248 -1.23 -3.58 -16.27
C TYR A 248 -0.05 -4.11 -17.07
N GLN A 249 -0.29 -4.85 -18.16
CA GLN A 249 0.78 -5.34 -19.05
C GLN A 249 1.64 -4.20 -19.61
N LYS A 250 1.00 -3.16 -20.12
CA LYS A 250 1.69 -1.97 -20.66
C LYS A 250 2.50 -1.26 -19.56
N LYS A 251 1.91 -1.09 -18.39
CA LYS A 251 2.56 -0.41 -17.26
C LYS A 251 3.72 -1.22 -16.70
N ALA A 252 3.56 -2.53 -16.55
CA ALA A 252 4.62 -3.43 -16.12
C ALA A 252 5.82 -3.41 -17.10
N ALA A 253 5.56 -3.49 -18.39
CA ALA A 253 6.61 -3.40 -19.42
C ALA A 253 7.38 -2.07 -19.33
N LYS A 254 6.68 -0.92 -19.17
CA LYS A 254 7.32 0.38 -18.98
C LYS A 254 8.23 0.39 -17.74
N ILE A 255 7.73 -0.07 -16.61
CA ILE A 255 8.46 -0.05 -15.32
C ILE A 255 9.67 -0.98 -15.37
N HIS A 256 9.53 -2.18 -15.92
CA HIS A 256 10.66 -3.10 -16.08
C HIS A 256 11.75 -2.54 -16.98
N ALA A 257 11.36 -1.84 -18.06
CA ALA A 257 12.33 -1.16 -18.92
C ALA A 257 13.08 -0.05 -18.18
N MET A 258 12.36 0.80 -17.43
CA MET A 258 12.98 1.85 -16.59
C MET A 258 13.92 1.27 -15.53
N ALA A 259 13.54 0.19 -14.85
CA ALA A 259 14.40 -0.47 -13.87
C ALA A 259 15.64 -1.07 -14.52
N ALA A 260 15.51 -1.67 -15.71
CA ALA A 260 16.62 -2.25 -16.46
C ALA A 260 17.67 -1.20 -16.90
N GLU A 261 17.24 0.05 -17.20
CA GLU A 261 18.15 1.18 -17.47
C GLU A 261 19.06 1.48 -16.27
N HIS A 262 18.61 1.16 -15.08
CA HIS A 262 19.36 1.27 -13.82
C HIS A 262 20.10 -0.02 -13.43
N GLY A 263 20.03 -1.07 -14.25
CA GLY A 263 20.57 -2.39 -13.91
C GLY A 263 19.84 -3.08 -12.76
N ARG A 264 18.57 -2.74 -12.51
CA ARG A 264 17.74 -3.24 -11.41
C ARG A 264 16.60 -4.11 -11.91
N GLN A 265 16.10 -4.92 -10.99
CA GLN A 265 14.84 -5.64 -11.14
C GLN A 265 13.84 -5.10 -10.12
N VAL A 266 12.56 -5.05 -10.50
CA VAL A 266 11.48 -4.63 -9.62
C VAL A 266 10.30 -5.59 -9.75
N ARG A 267 9.63 -5.86 -8.62
CA ARG A 267 8.38 -6.62 -8.60
C ARG A 267 7.23 -5.63 -8.75
N ILE A 268 6.33 -5.90 -9.69
CA ILE A 268 5.09 -5.13 -9.83
C ILE A 268 4.06 -5.68 -8.87
N ALA A 269 3.46 -4.81 -8.07
CA ALA A 269 2.39 -5.13 -7.14
C ALA A 269 1.09 -4.42 -7.54
N ALA A 270 -0.02 -5.15 -7.60
CA ALA A 270 -1.34 -4.60 -7.83
C ALA A 270 -2.15 -4.59 -6.52
N MET A 271 -2.82 -3.47 -6.27
CA MET A 271 -3.84 -3.38 -5.22
C MET A 271 -5.14 -3.99 -5.76
N CYS A 272 -5.68 -4.98 -5.05
CA CYS A 272 -6.87 -5.70 -5.47
C CYS A 272 -7.94 -5.65 -4.38
N TYR A 273 -9.17 -5.36 -4.78
CA TYR A 273 -10.34 -5.48 -3.91
C TYR A 273 -11.16 -6.70 -4.32
N VAL A 274 -11.38 -7.62 -3.37
CA VAL A 274 -11.89 -8.96 -3.66
C VAL A 274 -13.30 -9.14 -3.12
N VAL A 275 -14.22 -9.52 -4.00
CA VAL A 275 -15.56 -10.01 -3.66
C VAL A 275 -15.76 -11.34 -4.40
N MET A 276 -15.67 -12.45 -3.68
CA MET A 276 -15.83 -13.77 -4.25
C MET A 276 -16.99 -14.52 -3.61
N GLU A 277 -17.69 -15.30 -4.44
CA GLU A 277 -18.83 -16.11 -4.06
C GLU A 277 -18.77 -17.46 -4.79
N GLU A 278 -19.69 -18.37 -4.46
CA GLU A 278 -19.78 -19.66 -5.15
C GLU A 278 -20.16 -19.57 -6.65
N SER A 279 -20.66 -18.42 -7.09
CA SER A 279 -20.98 -18.17 -8.51
C SER A 279 -20.83 -16.68 -8.87
N ASP A 280 -20.57 -16.41 -10.15
CA ASP A 280 -20.50 -15.03 -10.66
C ASP A 280 -21.83 -14.28 -10.50
N ALA A 281 -22.95 -14.98 -10.53
CA ALA A 281 -24.27 -14.37 -10.32
C ALA A 281 -24.39 -13.82 -8.89
N LYS A 282 -23.97 -14.60 -7.91
CA LYS A 282 -24.02 -14.20 -6.49
C LYS A 282 -22.99 -13.11 -6.18
N ALA A 283 -21.80 -13.18 -6.78
CA ALA A 283 -20.81 -12.11 -6.64
C ALA A 283 -21.33 -10.78 -7.22
N ARG A 284 -22.05 -10.82 -8.35
CA ARG A 284 -22.73 -9.64 -8.90
C ARG A 284 -23.79 -9.09 -7.93
N GLU A 285 -24.62 -9.93 -7.36
CA GLU A 285 -25.64 -9.52 -6.37
C GLU A 285 -25.00 -8.81 -5.18
N THR A 286 -23.94 -9.39 -4.60
CA THR A 286 -23.18 -8.82 -3.48
C THR A 286 -22.58 -7.47 -3.86
N THR A 287 -21.92 -7.37 -5.01
CA THR A 287 -21.29 -6.13 -5.46
C THR A 287 -22.31 -5.05 -5.81
N GLU A 288 -23.47 -5.39 -6.36
CA GLU A 288 -24.55 -4.45 -6.61
C GLU A 288 -25.17 -3.91 -5.33
N TRP A 289 -25.32 -4.76 -4.31
CA TRP A 289 -25.72 -4.31 -2.97
C TRP A 289 -24.71 -3.31 -2.42
N MET A 290 -23.42 -3.64 -2.43
CA MET A 290 -22.36 -2.75 -1.94
C MET A 290 -22.32 -1.40 -2.69
N ARG A 291 -22.54 -1.39 -4.02
CA ARG A 291 -22.59 -0.17 -4.83
C ARG A 291 -23.75 0.76 -4.42
N ARG A 292 -24.91 0.20 -4.15
CA ARG A 292 -26.09 1.00 -3.70
C ARG A 292 -25.84 1.65 -2.33
N GLU A 293 -24.97 1.06 -1.53
CA GLU A 293 -24.64 1.49 -0.18
C GLU A 293 -23.35 2.31 -0.10
N ILE A 294 -22.82 2.84 -1.20
CA ILE A 294 -21.62 3.69 -1.14
C ILE A 294 -21.86 4.90 -0.25
N ASP A 295 -20.94 5.13 0.68
CA ASP A 295 -20.91 6.25 1.60
C ASP A 295 -20.38 7.52 0.90
N ARG A 296 -21.34 8.33 0.43
CA ARG A 296 -21.03 9.57 -0.28
C ARG A 296 -20.12 10.51 0.54
N GLY A 297 -20.40 10.65 1.84
CA GLY A 297 -19.63 11.54 2.73
C GLY A 297 -18.15 11.12 2.85
N ALA A 298 -17.91 9.82 2.93
CA ALA A 298 -16.55 9.28 2.95
C ALA A 298 -15.80 9.54 1.63
N ILE A 299 -16.47 9.33 0.47
CA ILE A 299 -15.88 9.60 -0.85
C ILE A 299 -15.58 11.10 -1.04
N GLU A 300 -16.53 11.98 -0.64
CA GLU A 300 -16.33 13.42 -0.70
C GLU A 300 -15.11 13.86 0.11
N THR A 301 -14.98 13.35 1.34
CA THR A 301 -13.82 13.63 2.19
C THR A 301 -12.52 13.13 1.55
N TRP A 302 -12.52 11.91 0.99
CA TRP A 302 -11.35 11.37 0.30
C TRP A 302 -10.92 12.23 -0.88
N LEU A 303 -11.86 12.61 -1.73
CA LEU A 303 -11.60 13.46 -2.91
C LEU A 303 -11.06 14.83 -2.50
N THR A 304 -11.61 15.43 -1.46
CA THR A 304 -11.15 16.72 -0.92
C THR A 304 -9.71 16.61 -0.39
N ARG A 305 -9.42 15.60 0.42
CA ARG A 305 -8.09 15.43 1.04
C ARG A 305 -7.01 15.01 0.04
N SER A 306 -7.39 14.28 -1.00
CA SER A 306 -6.48 13.84 -2.06
C SER A 306 -6.26 14.90 -3.15
N GLY A 307 -6.92 16.06 -3.07
CA GLY A 307 -6.81 17.13 -4.04
C GLY A 307 -7.43 16.83 -5.42
N HIS A 308 -8.26 15.80 -5.54
CA HIS A 308 -8.83 15.37 -6.82
C HIS A 308 -10.02 16.21 -7.29
N ILE A 309 -10.84 16.74 -6.38
CA ILE A 309 -12.01 17.56 -6.75
C ILE A 309 -11.64 19.04 -7.00
N LEU A 310 -10.52 19.53 -6.49
CA LEU A 310 -10.29 20.97 -6.36
C LEU A 310 -8.84 21.36 -6.65
N ASN A 311 -8.37 21.20 -7.88
CA ASN A 311 -7.07 21.76 -8.28
C ASN A 311 -6.99 23.30 -8.12
N SER A 312 -8.12 24.02 -8.02
CA SER A 312 -8.17 25.48 -7.84
C SER A 312 -8.61 25.93 -6.43
N GLU A 313 -9.32 25.12 -5.67
CA GLU A 313 -9.79 25.48 -4.32
C GLU A 313 -8.99 24.84 -3.19
N VAL A 314 -8.37 23.67 -3.39
CA VAL A 314 -7.40 23.11 -2.44
C VAL A 314 -6.17 24.01 -2.34
N GLN A 315 -5.80 24.69 -3.42
CA GLN A 315 -4.77 25.71 -3.39
C GLN A 315 -5.19 26.92 -2.53
N ARG A 316 -6.48 27.29 -2.50
CA ARG A 316 -7.02 28.32 -1.59
C ARG A 316 -7.19 27.85 -0.15
N VAL A 317 -7.47 26.57 0.07
CA VAL A 317 -7.57 25.99 1.44
C VAL A 317 -6.19 25.80 2.06
N SER A 318 -5.15 25.52 1.26
CA SER A 318 -3.76 25.53 1.74
C SER A 318 -3.24 26.95 2.07
N GLU A 319 -3.82 27.98 1.48
CA GLU A 319 -3.52 29.40 1.78
C GLU A 319 -4.36 29.97 2.93
N GLY A 320 -5.45 29.32 3.33
CA GLY A 320 -6.34 29.71 4.41
C GLY A 320 -6.72 28.54 5.30
N VAL A 321 -5.87 28.21 6.27
CA VAL A 321 -6.15 27.19 7.28
C VAL A 321 -7.48 27.50 7.96
N PHE A 322 -8.52 26.66 7.70
CA PHE A 322 -9.85 26.67 8.34
C PHE A 322 -10.82 27.81 8.01
N GLY A 323 -10.78 28.38 6.82
CA GLY A 323 -11.89 29.16 6.29
C GLY A 323 -12.97 28.25 5.67
N ASP A 324 -14.27 28.59 5.89
CA ASP A 324 -15.44 27.86 5.37
C ASP A 324 -15.28 27.46 3.88
N ALA A 325 -14.74 26.27 3.62
CA ALA A 325 -14.67 25.70 2.29
C ALA A 325 -16.04 25.10 1.95
N ARG A 326 -16.96 25.93 1.49
CA ARG A 326 -18.13 25.45 0.76
C ARG A 326 -17.69 25.10 -0.64
N ALA A 327 -17.69 23.79 -0.98
CA ALA A 327 -17.57 23.30 -2.34
C ALA A 327 -18.50 24.10 -3.27
N SER A 328 -18.10 24.32 -4.52
CA SER A 328 -18.97 24.97 -5.50
C SER A 328 -20.30 24.19 -5.58
N SER A 329 -21.41 24.87 -5.47
CA SER A 329 -22.75 24.27 -5.29
C SER A 329 -23.07 23.19 -6.34
N GLY A 330 -22.53 23.31 -7.58
CA GLY A 330 -22.82 22.35 -8.64
C GLY A 330 -22.17 20.97 -8.47
N VAL A 331 -20.99 20.86 -7.87
CA VAL A 331 -20.31 19.56 -7.61
C VAL A 331 -21.03 18.80 -6.49
N MET A 332 -21.54 19.50 -5.51
CA MET A 332 -22.27 18.90 -4.39
C MET A 332 -23.67 18.40 -4.78
N GLU A 333 -24.26 18.93 -5.86
CA GLU A 333 -25.54 18.49 -6.40
C GLU A 333 -25.39 17.26 -7.31
N ASP A 334 -24.20 17.03 -7.89
CA ASP A 334 -23.93 15.84 -8.70
C ASP A 334 -23.94 14.58 -7.84
N PRO A 335 -24.74 13.53 -8.16
CA PRO A 335 -24.80 12.29 -7.40
C PRO A 335 -23.45 11.57 -7.31
N TYR A 336 -22.52 11.85 -8.21
CA TYR A 336 -21.19 11.25 -8.31
C TYR A 336 -20.04 12.23 -8.06
N LEU A 337 -20.32 13.36 -7.41
CA LEU A 337 -19.33 14.37 -7.02
C LEU A 337 -18.47 14.90 -8.18
N GLY A 338 -19.01 14.98 -9.38
CA GLY A 338 -18.34 15.49 -10.57
C GLY A 338 -17.28 14.55 -11.20
N ILE A 339 -17.03 13.38 -10.63
CA ILE A 339 -16.01 12.42 -11.12
C ILE A 339 -16.60 11.31 -12.01
N GLY A 340 -17.91 11.31 -12.21
CA GLY A 340 -18.62 10.28 -12.97
C GLY A 340 -18.87 8.98 -12.19
N LYS A 341 -19.92 8.25 -12.60
CA LYS A 341 -20.43 7.07 -11.90
C LYS A 341 -19.37 5.99 -11.71
N GLU A 342 -18.68 5.63 -12.77
CA GLU A 342 -17.70 4.54 -12.77
C GLU A 342 -16.54 4.80 -11.80
N HIS A 343 -16.01 6.01 -11.83
CA HIS A 343 -14.93 6.40 -10.91
C HIS A 343 -15.39 6.47 -9.45
N TYR A 344 -16.60 7.02 -9.23
CA TYR A 344 -17.22 7.06 -7.90
C TYR A 344 -17.41 5.65 -7.32
N GLU A 345 -17.96 4.72 -8.11
CA GLU A 345 -18.12 3.33 -7.68
C GLU A 345 -16.78 2.63 -7.47
N SER A 346 -15.79 2.92 -8.32
CA SER A 346 -14.44 2.36 -8.16
C SER A 346 -13.78 2.80 -6.86
N LEU A 347 -13.96 4.05 -6.45
CA LEU A 347 -13.47 4.54 -5.15
C LEU A 347 -14.22 3.91 -3.99
N GLY A 348 -15.54 3.92 -4.01
CA GLY A 348 -16.39 3.39 -2.94
C GLY A 348 -16.20 1.90 -2.68
N MET A 349 -15.82 1.17 -3.72
CA MET A 349 -15.62 -0.27 -3.69
C MET A 349 -14.15 -0.63 -3.87
N GLY A 350 -13.27 -0.16 -3.01
CA GLY A 350 -11.87 -0.58 -3.00
C GLY A 350 -10.87 0.50 -3.38
N MET A 351 -11.20 1.78 -3.19
CA MET A 351 -10.24 2.89 -3.31
C MET A 351 -9.48 2.92 -4.66
N GLY A 352 -10.16 2.61 -5.76
CA GLY A 352 -9.53 2.53 -7.08
C GLY A 352 -8.73 1.25 -7.38
N ALA A 353 -8.70 0.28 -6.46
CA ALA A 353 -8.05 -1.02 -6.65
C ALA A 353 -8.62 -1.79 -7.86
N TYR A 354 -7.86 -2.72 -8.41
CA TYR A 354 -8.37 -3.70 -9.36
C TYR A 354 -9.48 -4.55 -8.72
N LYS A 355 -10.58 -4.76 -9.43
CA LYS A 355 -11.76 -5.46 -8.93
C LYS A 355 -11.68 -6.94 -9.24
N LEU A 356 -11.31 -7.75 -8.27
CA LEU A 356 -11.39 -9.21 -8.33
C LEU A 356 -12.80 -9.64 -7.87
N PHE A 357 -13.77 -9.64 -8.79
CA PHE A 357 -15.15 -9.98 -8.51
C PHE A 357 -15.57 -11.20 -9.31
N GLY A 358 -16.13 -12.20 -8.65
CA GLY A 358 -16.62 -13.39 -9.34
C GLY A 358 -16.69 -14.65 -8.48
N SER A 359 -16.86 -15.78 -9.17
CA SER A 359 -16.72 -17.11 -8.60
C SER A 359 -15.26 -17.43 -8.28
N TYR A 360 -15.01 -18.49 -7.52
CA TYR A 360 -13.64 -18.91 -7.17
C TYR A 360 -12.78 -19.17 -8.41
N GLU A 361 -13.36 -19.80 -9.44
CA GLU A 361 -12.71 -20.00 -10.75
C GLU A 361 -12.40 -18.66 -11.44
N SER A 362 -13.37 -17.75 -11.49
CA SER A 362 -13.18 -16.42 -12.08
C SER A 362 -12.11 -15.61 -11.37
N ILE A 363 -11.99 -15.72 -10.03
CA ILE A 363 -10.91 -15.07 -9.28
C ILE A 363 -9.55 -15.65 -9.63
N ALA A 364 -9.44 -16.98 -9.71
CA ALA A 364 -8.19 -17.63 -10.11
C ALA A 364 -7.77 -17.23 -11.53
N ASP A 365 -8.71 -17.20 -12.50
CA ASP A 365 -8.46 -16.77 -13.87
C ASP A 365 -7.95 -15.33 -13.95
N GLN A 366 -8.58 -14.42 -13.22
CA GLN A 366 -8.17 -13.00 -13.16
C GLN A 366 -6.78 -12.81 -12.55
N LEU A 367 -6.46 -13.53 -11.46
CA LEU A 367 -5.14 -13.50 -10.84
C LEU A 367 -4.06 -14.01 -11.80
N ILE A 368 -4.32 -15.12 -12.49
CA ILE A 368 -3.40 -15.68 -13.51
C ILE A 368 -3.21 -14.67 -14.65
N ALA A 369 -4.30 -14.10 -15.19
CA ALA A 369 -4.20 -13.13 -16.27
C ALA A 369 -3.36 -11.90 -15.89
N LEU A 370 -3.50 -11.38 -14.68
CA LEU A 370 -2.67 -10.29 -14.17
C LEU A 370 -1.21 -10.72 -13.97
N TYR A 371 -0.97 -11.94 -13.49
CA TYR A 371 0.38 -12.47 -13.34
C TYR A 371 1.08 -12.59 -14.70
N GLU A 372 0.41 -13.12 -15.71
CA GLU A 372 0.93 -13.21 -17.08
C GLU A 372 1.13 -11.82 -17.72
N ALA A 373 0.39 -10.82 -17.25
CA ALA A 373 0.59 -9.41 -17.61
C ALA A 373 1.78 -8.74 -16.89
N GLY A 374 2.51 -9.48 -16.04
CA GLY A 374 3.71 -9.00 -15.35
C GLY A 374 3.48 -8.52 -13.91
N VAL A 375 2.31 -8.75 -13.32
CA VAL A 375 2.04 -8.45 -11.91
C VAL A 375 2.53 -9.61 -11.05
N GLY A 376 3.60 -9.42 -10.30
CA GLY A 376 4.20 -10.47 -9.46
C GLY A 376 3.66 -10.52 -8.03
N GLN A 377 2.94 -9.48 -7.57
CA GLN A 377 2.41 -9.39 -6.20
C GLN A 377 0.99 -8.83 -6.19
N PHE A 378 0.15 -9.39 -5.34
CA PHE A 378 -1.27 -9.05 -5.22
C PHE A 378 -1.58 -8.64 -3.78
N ALA A 379 -1.85 -7.36 -3.56
CA ALA A 379 -2.28 -6.83 -2.27
C ALA A 379 -3.80 -6.93 -2.17
N LEU A 380 -4.26 -8.01 -1.58
CA LEU A 380 -5.67 -8.37 -1.50
C LEU A 380 -6.34 -7.72 -0.29
N SER A 381 -7.39 -6.96 -0.51
CA SER A 381 -8.29 -6.47 0.52
C SER A 381 -9.67 -7.05 0.27
N PHE A 382 -10.34 -7.48 1.33
CA PHE A 382 -11.63 -8.17 1.25
C PHE A 382 -12.72 -7.33 1.93
N PHE A 383 -13.95 -7.45 1.44
CA PHE A 383 -15.12 -6.91 2.14
C PHE A 383 -15.30 -7.56 3.53
N ASP A 384 -15.19 -8.88 3.59
CA ASP A 384 -15.12 -9.69 4.81
C ASP A 384 -13.77 -10.42 4.85
N PRO A 385 -12.75 -9.90 5.53
CA PRO A 385 -11.42 -10.51 5.50
C PRO A 385 -11.38 -11.93 6.04
N GLN A 386 -12.14 -12.25 7.08
CA GLN A 386 -12.15 -13.59 7.66
C GLN A 386 -12.69 -14.61 6.67
N ARG A 387 -13.84 -14.32 6.06
CA ARG A 387 -14.45 -15.17 5.04
C ARG A 387 -13.59 -15.24 3.78
N GLY A 388 -13.06 -14.09 3.33
CA GLY A 388 -12.23 -14.01 2.14
C GLY A 388 -10.96 -14.85 2.24
N ILE A 389 -10.26 -14.82 3.39
CA ILE A 389 -9.08 -15.64 3.62
C ILE A 389 -9.45 -17.15 3.60
N GLN A 390 -10.56 -17.52 4.24
CA GLN A 390 -11.05 -18.89 4.23
C GLN A 390 -11.37 -19.36 2.80
N GLN A 391 -12.09 -18.55 2.02
CA GLN A 391 -12.44 -18.86 0.63
C GLN A 391 -11.20 -18.98 -0.27
N MET A 392 -10.20 -18.09 -0.08
CA MET A 392 -8.90 -18.21 -0.78
C MET A 392 -8.25 -19.56 -0.46
N ARG A 393 -8.13 -19.93 0.82
CA ARG A 393 -7.50 -21.18 1.27
C ARG A 393 -8.21 -22.41 0.72
N ASP A 394 -9.54 -22.43 0.83
CA ASP A 394 -10.33 -23.63 0.57
C ASP A 394 -10.66 -23.84 -0.91
N HIS A 395 -10.68 -22.76 -1.72
CA HIS A 395 -11.11 -22.82 -3.10
C HIS A 395 -10.12 -22.24 -4.11
N VAL A 396 -9.65 -21.01 -3.95
CA VAL A 396 -8.85 -20.32 -4.99
C VAL A 396 -7.41 -20.85 -5.02
N LEU A 397 -6.76 -20.98 -3.87
CA LEU A 397 -5.38 -21.46 -3.80
C LEU A 397 -5.21 -22.90 -4.34
N PRO A 398 -6.13 -23.86 -4.10
CA PRO A 398 -6.08 -25.16 -4.75
C PRO A 398 -6.11 -25.06 -6.28
N ILE A 399 -6.98 -24.23 -6.86
CA ILE A 399 -7.04 -24.01 -8.31
C ILE A 399 -5.73 -23.45 -8.85
N LEU A 400 -5.16 -22.42 -8.21
CA LEU A 400 -3.88 -21.85 -8.61
C LEU A 400 -2.75 -22.87 -8.56
N ARG A 401 -2.72 -23.74 -7.55
CA ARG A 401 -1.72 -24.80 -7.40
C ARG A 401 -1.86 -25.87 -8.47
N GLU A 402 -3.07 -26.34 -8.75
CA GLU A 402 -3.37 -27.30 -9.80
C GLU A 402 -2.91 -26.81 -11.17
N ARG A 403 -3.07 -25.50 -11.42
CA ARG A 403 -2.64 -24.85 -12.66
C ARG A 403 -1.15 -24.46 -12.68
N GLY A 404 -0.41 -24.72 -11.61
CA GLY A 404 1.04 -24.48 -11.53
C GLY A 404 1.48 -23.05 -11.23
N TYR A 405 0.58 -22.19 -10.75
CA TYR A 405 0.85 -20.76 -10.49
C TYR A 405 1.10 -20.41 -9.01
N ASN A 406 0.97 -21.35 -8.09
CA ASN A 406 1.27 -21.11 -6.69
C ASN A 406 1.89 -22.38 -6.08
N ARG A 407 2.97 -22.20 -5.32
CA ARG A 407 3.67 -23.30 -4.62
C ARG A 407 3.50 -23.13 -3.12
N ILE A 408 3.44 -24.24 -2.39
CA ILE A 408 3.57 -24.19 -0.93
C ILE A 408 5.05 -23.94 -0.66
N LEU A 409 5.35 -22.77 -0.12
CA LEU A 409 6.69 -22.45 0.35
C LEU A 409 6.90 -23.15 1.70
N ALA A 410 7.95 -23.98 1.77
CA ALA A 410 8.28 -24.77 2.96
C ALA A 410 8.82 -23.89 4.10
#